data_227b37584bc4c07a26d0c4a073109303
#
_entry.id   227b37584bc4c07a26d0c4a073109303
#
_cell.length_a   1.000
_cell.length_b   1.000
_cell.length_c   1.000
_cell.angle_alpha   90.00
_cell.angle_beta   90.00
_cell.angle_gamma   90.00
#
_symmetry.space_group_name_H-M   'P 1'
#
loop_
_entity.id
_entity.type
_entity.pdbx_description
1 polymer ?
#
loop_
_entity_poly.entity_id
_entity_poly.type
_entity_poly.pdbx_seq_one_letter_code
_entity_poly.pdbx_strand_id
1 'polypeptide(L)'
;IEKAHEDVWNILLQILEDGVVTDSQGRRVDFKNTVIVMTSNVGARNITDAAAKLGFDGDEKGGKETEEARFARIREAVMTDLKHTFRPEFLNRIDEIIVFRQLTQENIVEIARRMLTVTGKRMAQQGITLISDDDAVAELARDGFDPQYGARPLRRAIQNPVSYTHLRAHETLR
;
A
#
# COMPACT_ATOMS: atom_id res chain seq x y z
N ILE A 1 -3.60 2.32 -12.74
CA ILE A 1 -4.23 3.03 -13.86
C ILE A 1 -3.22 3.44 -14.94
N GLU A 2 -1.99 3.81 -14.60
CA GLU A 2 -0.93 4.24 -15.54
C GLU A 2 -0.56 3.20 -16.61
N LYS A 3 -0.85 1.93 -16.35
CA LYS A 3 -0.60 0.81 -17.27
C LYS A 3 -1.84 0.42 -18.09
N ALA A 4 -2.94 1.13 -17.92
CA ALA A 4 -4.17 0.85 -18.64
C ALA A 4 -4.05 1.28 -20.11
N HIS A 5 -4.76 0.58 -20.98
CA HIS A 5 -4.88 0.97 -22.39
C HIS A 5 -5.62 2.32 -22.52
N GLU A 6 -5.35 3.05 -23.59
CA GLU A 6 -5.95 4.37 -23.83
C GLU A 6 -7.48 4.34 -23.84
N ASP A 7 -8.08 3.27 -24.36
CA ASP A 7 -9.55 3.11 -24.37
C ASP A 7 -10.15 3.06 -22.96
N VAL A 8 -9.42 2.51 -21.98
CA VAL A 8 -9.87 2.49 -20.58
C VAL A 8 -9.90 3.92 -20.02
N TRP A 9 -8.93 4.76 -20.38
CA TRP A 9 -8.92 6.15 -19.94
C TRP A 9 -10.07 6.94 -20.55
N ASN A 10 -10.39 6.69 -21.82
CA ASN A 10 -11.53 7.33 -22.49
C ASN A 10 -12.87 6.93 -21.84
N ILE A 11 -13.02 5.65 -21.48
CA ILE A 11 -14.22 5.16 -20.74
C ILE A 11 -14.29 5.82 -19.36
N LEU A 12 -13.17 5.91 -18.64
CA LEU A 12 -13.12 6.56 -17.33
C LEU A 12 -13.48 8.04 -17.42
N LEU A 13 -12.97 8.75 -18.43
CA LEU A 13 -13.36 10.16 -18.68
C LEU A 13 -14.87 10.27 -18.88
N GLN A 14 -15.48 9.43 -19.69
CA GLN A 14 -16.92 9.44 -19.90
C GLN A 14 -17.68 9.18 -18.57
N ILE A 15 -17.22 8.24 -17.75
CA ILE A 15 -17.83 7.97 -16.44
C ILE A 15 -17.71 9.21 -15.53
N LEU A 16 -16.52 9.82 -15.46
CA LEU A 16 -16.26 10.96 -14.59
C LEU A 16 -16.98 12.25 -15.03
N GLU A 17 -17.27 12.40 -16.35
CA GLU A 17 -17.97 13.55 -16.90
C GLU A 17 -19.47 13.39 -16.85
N ASP A 18 -19.97 12.29 -17.44
CA ASP A 18 -21.39 12.09 -17.68
C ASP A 18 -22.06 11.25 -16.58
N GLY A 19 -21.27 10.51 -15.79
CA GLY A 19 -21.76 9.53 -14.82
C GLY A 19 -22.47 8.34 -15.47
N VAL A 20 -22.29 8.14 -16.78
CA VAL A 20 -22.95 7.08 -17.55
C VAL A 20 -22.03 6.56 -18.63
N VAL A 21 -22.05 5.24 -18.83
CA VAL A 21 -21.33 4.58 -19.93
C VAL A 21 -22.32 3.75 -20.75
N THR A 22 -22.11 3.71 -22.07
CA THR A 22 -22.87 2.81 -22.95
C THR A 22 -22.03 1.61 -23.29
N ASP A 23 -22.56 0.40 -23.00
CA ASP A 23 -21.88 -0.85 -23.33
C ASP A 23 -21.91 -1.17 -24.83
N SER A 24 -21.20 -2.21 -25.24
CA SER A 24 -21.14 -2.65 -26.64
C SER A 24 -22.48 -3.11 -27.22
N GLN A 25 -23.51 -3.31 -26.36
CA GLN A 25 -24.86 -3.69 -26.74
C GLN A 25 -25.85 -2.51 -26.78
N GLY A 26 -25.32 -1.27 -26.57
CA GLY A 26 -26.13 -0.05 -26.55
C GLY A 26 -26.86 0.21 -25.23
N ARG A 27 -26.56 -0.55 -24.16
CA ARG A 27 -27.20 -0.37 -22.85
C ARG A 27 -26.45 0.70 -22.06
N ARG A 28 -27.19 1.63 -21.46
CA ARG A 28 -26.63 2.65 -20.57
C ARG A 28 -26.45 2.11 -19.17
N VAL A 29 -25.26 2.26 -18.63
CA VAL A 29 -24.90 1.90 -17.25
C VAL A 29 -24.65 3.18 -16.46
N ASP A 30 -25.37 3.36 -15.36
CA ASP A 30 -25.33 4.56 -14.50
C ASP A 30 -24.28 4.41 -13.40
N PHE A 31 -23.37 5.38 -13.30
CA PHE A 31 -22.30 5.50 -12.30
C PHE A 31 -22.48 6.68 -11.35
N LYS A 32 -23.59 7.45 -11.44
CA LYS A 32 -23.77 8.69 -10.67
C LYS A 32 -23.73 8.50 -9.14
N ASN A 33 -24.13 7.30 -8.68
CA ASN A 33 -24.13 6.95 -7.26
C ASN A 33 -22.96 6.02 -6.91
N THR A 34 -21.82 6.12 -7.58
CA THR A 34 -20.64 5.29 -7.35
C THR A 34 -19.46 6.12 -6.90
N VAL A 35 -18.57 5.50 -6.13
CA VAL A 35 -17.25 6.04 -5.83
C VAL A 35 -16.22 5.28 -6.68
N ILE A 36 -15.46 6.01 -7.49
CA ILE A 36 -14.42 5.43 -8.34
C ILE A 36 -13.07 5.63 -7.66
N VAL A 37 -12.44 4.52 -7.33
CA VAL A 37 -11.12 4.52 -6.70
C VAL A 37 -10.11 3.97 -7.70
N MET A 38 -9.09 4.78 -8.01
CA MET A 38 -8.00 4.41 -8.90
C MET A 38 -6.70 4.37 -8.14
N THR A 39 -5.86 3.37 -8.40
CA THR A 39 -4.52 3.26 -7.82
C THR A 39 -3.46 3.40 -8.89
N SER A 40 -2.34 4.03 -8.54
CA SER A 40 -1.19 4.23 -9.43
C SER A 40 0.12 4.13 -8.68
N ASN A 41 1.17 3.71 -9.38
CA ASN A 41 2.55 3.70 -8.89
C ASN A 41 3.38 4.86 -9.47
N VAL A 42 2.75 5.84 -10.09
CA VAL A 42 3.44 7.03 -10.60
C VAL A 42 4.10 7.77 -9.43
N GLY A 43 5.34 8.18 -9.61
CA GLY A 43 6.13 8.85 -8.57
C GLY A 43 6.69 7.94 -7.48
N ALA A 44 6.48 6.62 -7.54
CA ALA A 44 7.01 5.69 -6.54
C ALA A 44 8.54 5.76 -6.39
N ARG A 45 9.28 6.04 -7.48
CA ARG A 45 10.74 6.24 -7.46
C ARG A 45 11.14 7.45 -6.61
N ASN A 46 10.41 8.57 -6.71
CA ASN A 46 10.68 9.75 -5.90
C ASN A 46 10.53 9.47 -4.40
N ILE A 47 9.60 8.60 -4.03
CA ILE A 47 9.39 8.18 -2.64
C ILE A 47 10.56 7.31 -2.17
N THR A 48 11.00 6.37 -3.00
CA THR A 48 12.09 5.44 -2.67
C THR A 48 13.46 6.13 -2.65
N ASP A 49 13.74 6.98 -3.63
CA ASP A 49 15.02 7.70 -3.73
C ASP A 49 15.19 8.73 -2.60
N ALA A 50 14.11 9.37 -2.18
CA ALA A 50 14.11 10.24 -1.02
C ALA A 50 14.41 9.47 0.28
N ALA A 51 14.03 8.20 0.37
CA ALA A 51 14.36 7.34 1.50
C ALA A 51 15.82 6.86 1.46
N ALA A 52 16.32 6.49 0.27
CA ALA A 52 17.70 6.00 0.09
C ALA A 52 18.76 7.06 0.37
N LYS A 53 18.50 8.32 0.02
CA LYS A 53 19.41 9.46 0.29
C LYS A 53 19.61 9.73 1.78
N LEU A 54 18.73 9.28 2.65
CA LEU A 54 18.82 9.45 4.10
C LEU A 54 19.68 8.41 4.81
N GLY A 55 19.99 7.29 4.16
CA GLY A 55 20.89 6.27 4.72
C GLY A 55 22.37 6.56 4.48
N PHE A 56 22.73 7.53 3.63
CA PHE A 56 24.10 7.72 3.17
C PHE A 56 24.72 9.08 3.50
N ASP A 57 23.94 10.11 3.77
CA ASP A 57 24.49 11.42 4.13
C ASP A 57 24.29 11.69 5.63
N GLY A 58 25.25 11.20 6.40
CA GLY A 58 25.53 11.66 7.76
C GLY A 58 26.17 13.05 7.78
N ASP A 59 25.73 13.98 6.94
CA ASP A 59 26.24 15.35 6.94
C ASP A 59 25.47 16.19 7.96
N GLU A 60 26.12 16.39 9.10
CA GLU A 60 25.70 17.18 10.28
C GLU A 60 25.49 18.70 10.00
N LYS A 61 25.36 19.13 8.74
CA LYS A 61 25.28 20.55 8.37
C LYS A 61 23.98 21.05 7.74
N GLY A 62 22.96 20.19 7.60
CA GLY A 62 21.62 20.61 7.17
C GLY A 62 20.64 20.54 8.35
N GLY A 63 20.02 21.67 8.71
CA GLY A 63 19.02 21.69 9.79
C GLY A 63 18.00 20.57 9.64
N LYS A 64 17.59 19.98 10.77
CA LYS A 64 16.61 18.88 10.83
C LYS A 64 15.36 19.26 10.07
N GLU A 65 15.25 18.82 8.81
CA GLU A 65 14.03 18.96 8.05
C GLU A 65 12.93 18.14 8.76
N THR A 66 11.79 18.78 9.00
CA THR A 66 10.66 18.07 9.62
C THR A 66 10.11 17.01 8.65
N GLU A 67 9.56 15.95 9.20
CA GLU A 67 8.96 14.86 8.41
C GLU A 67 7.84 15.39 7.49
N GLU A 68 7.09 16.41 7.96
CA GLU A 68 6.08 17.10 7.17
C GLU A 68 6.67 17.85 5.96
N ALA A 69 7.75 18.59 6.14
CA ALA A 69 8.39 19.34 5.07
C ALA A 69 8.94 18.38 3.99
N ARG A 70 9.51 17.27 4.41
CA ARG A 70 9.96 16.19 3.54
C ARG A 70 8.79 15.58 2.75
N PHE A 71 7.70 15.24 3.44
CA PHE A 71 6.53 14.68 2.79
C PHE A 71 5.91 15.66 1.78
N ALA A 72 5.89 16.96 2.11
CA ALA A 72 5.41 18.00 1.19
C ALA A 72 6.23 18.02 -0.12
N ARG A 73 7.57 17.93 -0.05
CA ARG A 73 8.43 17.85 -1.25
C ARG A 73 8.18 16.59 -2.07
N ILE A 74 8.04 15.44 -1.40
CA ILE A 74 7.72 14.18 -2.08
C ILE A 74 6.38 14.29 -2.80
N ARG A 75 5.38 14.85 -2.12
CA ARG A 75 4.05 15.07 -2.70
C ARG A 75 4.11 15.96 -3.94
N GLU A 76 4.87 17.04 -3.90
CA GLU A 76 5.04 17.95 -5.04
C GLU A 76 5.71 17.25 -6.23
N ALA A 77 6.76 16.46 -5.98
CA ALA A 77 7.42 15.66 -7.01
C ALA A 77 6.46 14.63 -7.64
N VAL A 78 5.69 13.92 -6.81
CA VAL A 78 4.67 12.96 -7.28
C VAL A 78 3.60 13.67 -8.11
N MET A 79 3.13 14.84 -7.69
CA MET A 79 2.14 15.63 -8.43
C MET A 79 2.70 16.09 -9.78
N THR A 80 3.98 16.39 -9.86
CA THR A 80 4.65 16.73 -11.13
C THR A 80 4.69 15.51 -12.07
N ASP A 81 5.07 14.33 -11.57
CA ASP A 81 5.08 13.10 -12.34
C ASP A 81 3.67 12.71 -12.84
N LEU A 82 2.64 12.92 -12.01
CA LEU A 82 1.26 12.71 -12.42
C LEU A 82 0.85 13.61 -13.59
N LYS A 83 1.23 14.90 -13.57
CA LYS A 83 0.96 15.83 -14.66
C LYS A 83 1.70 15.47 -15.96
N HIS A 84 2.83 14.79 -15.86
CA HIS A 84 3.55 14.28 -17.04
C HIS A 84 2.97 12.96 -17.56
N THR A 85 2.38 12.16 -16.70
CA THR A 85 1.88 10.83 -17.05
C THR A 85 0.44 10.87 -17.56
N PHE A 86 -0.40 11.69 -16.95
CA PHE A 86 -1.82 11.76 -17.27
C PHE A 86 -2.18 13.08 -17.97
N ARG A 87 -3.13 13.01 -18.88
CA ARG A 87 -3.65 14.19 -19.56
C ARG A 87 -4.30 15.16 -18.57
N PRO A 88 -4.15 16.47 -18.74
CA PRO A 88 -4.73 17.46 -17.83
C PRO A 88 -6.25 17.32 -17.67
N GLU A 89 -6.96 16.98 -18.77
CA GLU A 89 -8.40 16.74 -18.76
C GLU A 89 -8.81 15.63 -17.80
N PHE A 90 -7.99 14.56 -17.72
CA PHE A 90 -8.23 13.44 -16.81
C PHE A 90 -7.99 13.84 -15.35
N LEU A 91 -6.87 14.54 -15.07
CA LEU A 91 -6.55 14.98 -13.71
C LEU A 91 -7.56 16.00 -13.17
N ASN A 92 -8.12 16.85 -14.02
CA ASN A 92 -9.13 17.85 -13.65
C ASN A 92 -10.50 17.23 -13.26
N ARG A 93 -10.72 15.95 -13.57
CA ARG A 93 -11.96 15.21 -13.21
C ARG A 93 -11.80 14.37 -11.96
N ILE A 94 -10.61 14.34 -11.38
CA ILE A 94 -10.36 13.63 -10.12
C ILE A 94 -10.61 14.58 -8.96
N ASP A 95 -11.54 14.23 -8.08
CA ASP A 95 -11.90 15.06 -6.94
C ASP A 95 -10.77 15.14 -5.91
N GLU A 96 -10.07 14.02 -5.67
CA GLU A 96 -9.02 13.95 -4.66
C GLU A 96 -7.86 13.02 -5.07
N ILE A 97 -6.64 13.50 -4.88
CA ILE A 97 -5.41 12.72 -5.08
C ILE A 97 -4.72 12.52 -3.74
N ILE A 98 -4.68 11.27 -3.29
CA ILE A 98 -4.06 10.89 -2.03
C ILE A 98 -2.68 10.29 -2.29
N VAL A 99 -1.64 10.94 -1.78
CA VAL A 99 -0.28 10.41 -1.80
C VAL A 99 -0.02 9.70 -0.48
N PHE A 100 0.27 8.39 -0.54
CA PHE A 100 0.58 7.60 0.64
C PHE A 100 2.01 7.84 1.11
N ARG A 101 2.20 7.96 2.42
CA ARG A 101 3.52 7.98 3.06
C ARG A 101 4.15 6.59 3.05
N GLN A 102 5.47 6.53 3.18
CA GLN A 102 6.14 5.27 3.49
C GLN A 102 5.69 4.76 4.86
N LEU A 103 5.66 3.43 4.98
CA LEU A 103 5.36 2.79 6.25
C LEU A 103 6.53 2.95 7.21
N THR A 104 6.26 3.38 8.43
CA THR A 104 7.21 3.36 9.54
C THR A 104 7.34 1.95 10.12
N GLN A 105 8.38 1.70 10.91
CA GLN A 105 8.54 0.41 11.62
C GLN A 105 7.33 0.10 12.52
N GLU A 106 6.77 1.12 13.17
CA GLU A 106 5.58 0.99 14.01
C GLU A 106 4.36 0.53 13.20
N ASN A 107 4.17 1.11 12.00
CA ASN A 107 3.11 0.69 11.09
C ASN A 107 3.28 -0.77 10.66
N ILE A 108 4.52 -1.22 10.40
CA ILE A 108 4.80 -2.60 10.02
C ILE A 108 4.45 -3.56 11.16
N VAL A 109 4.81 -3.23 12.41
CA VAL A 109 4.44 -4.03 13.59
C VAL A 109 2.92 -4.14 13.72
N GLU A 110 2.20 -3.05 13.54
CA GLU A 110 0.73 -3.09 13.59
C GLU A 110 0.11 -3.91 12.46
N ILE A 111 0.65 -3.79 11.25
CA ILE A 111 0.23 -4.63 10.10
C ILE A 111 0.48 -6.11 10.40
N ALA A 112 1.65 -6.46 10.96
CA ALA A 112 1.97 -7.83 11.37
C ALA A 112 0.95 -8.37 12.37
N ARG A 113 0.63 -7.59 13.40
CA ARG A 113 -0.37 -7.95 14.43
C ARG A 113 -1.76 -8.20 13.83
N ARG A 114 -2.20 -7.32 12.92
CA ARG A 114 -3.48 -7.50 12.21
C ARG A 114 -3.48 -8.76 11.33
N MET A 115 -2.38 -9.03 10.63
CA MET A 115 -2.27 -10.22 9.79
C MET A 115 -2.25 -11.50 10.62
N LEU A 116 -1.56 -11.53 11.75
CA LEU A 116 -1.57 -12.64 12.70
C LEU A 116 -2.97 -12.87 13.27
N THR A 117 -3.70 -11.81 13.61
CA THR A 117 -5.09 -11.90 14.06
C THR A 117 -5.99 -12.57 13.00
N VAL A 118 -5.86 -12.17 11.74
CA VAL A 118 -6.64 -12.78 10.63
C VAL A 118 -6.26 -14.26 10.45
N THR A 119 -4.96 -14.57 10.52
CA THR A 119 -4.48 -15.94 10.43
C THR A 119 -4.97 -16.78 11.61
N GLY A 120 -4.89 -16.25 12.83
CA GLY A 120 -5.39 -16.91 14.04
C GLY A 120 -6.89 -17.24 13.97
N LYS A 121 -7.71 -16.32 13.44
CA LYS A 121 -9.14 -16.57 13.23
C LYS A 121 -9.39 -17.76 12.27
N ARG A 122 -8.59 -17.88 11.22
CA ARG A 122 -8.69 -19.02 10.28
C ARG A 122 -8.26 -20.34 10.93
N MET A 123 -7.18 -20.32 11.72
CA MET A 123 -6.69 -21.49 12.45
C MET A 123 -7.68 -21.93 13.53
N ALA A 124 -8.34 -21.00 14.20
CA ALA A 124 -9.36 -21.29 15.19
C ALA A 124 -10.55 -22.08 14.60
N GLN A 125 -10.90 -21.86 13.34
CA GLN A 125 -11.92 -22.66 12.64
C GLN A 125 -11.52 -24.12 12.45
N GLN A 126 -10.22 -24.44 12.56
CA GLN A 126 -9.65 -25.78 12.50
C GLN A 126 -9.28 -26.32 13.90
N GLY A 127 -9.73 -25.64 14.97
CA GLY A 127 -9.44 -26.04 16.34
C GLY A 127 -8.04 -25.71 16.84
N ILE A 128 -7.27 -24.87 16.08
CA ILE A 128 -5.90 -24.49 16.44
C ILE A 128 -5.91 -23.06 17.00
N THR A 129 -5.33 -22.88 18.19
CA THR A 129 -5.14 -21.54 18.79
C THR A 129 -3.75 -21.01 18.46
N LEU A 130 -3.69 -19.86 17.77
CA LEU A 130 -2.44 -19.15 17.52
C LEU A 130 -2.18 -18.14 18.65
N ILE A 131 -1.05 -18.28 19.33
CA ILE A 131 -0.57 -17.35 20.36
C ILE A 131 0.73 -16.71 19.83
N SER A 132 0.82 -15.40 19.87
CA SER A 132 2.02 -14.64 19.54
C SER A 132 2.23 -13.57 20.62
N ASP A 133 3.45 -13.47 21.13
CA ASP A 133 3.88 -12.38 22.01
C ASP A 133 4.34 -11.16 21.17
N ASP A 134 4.59 -10.06 21.86
CA ASP A 134 5.01 -8.81 21.19
C ASP A 134 6.40 -8.92 20.57
N ASP A 135 7.30 -9.74 21.16
CA ASP A 135 8.65 -9.94 20.63
C ASP A 135 8.61 -10.71 19.30
N ALA A 136 7.79 -11.77 19.21
CA ALA A 136 7.59 -12.50 17.97
C ALA A 136 6.95 -11.62 16.88
N VAL A 137 6.01 -10.75 17.25
CA VAL A 137 5.41 -9.80 16.30
C VAL A 137 6.45 -8.81 15.79
N ALA A 138 7.32 -8.29 16.68
CA ALA A 138 8.38 -7.36 16.31
C ALA A 138 9.45 -8.02 15.41
N GLU A 139 9.80 -9.26 15.66
CA GLU A 139 10.73 -10.03 14.83
C GLU A 139 10.15 -10.30 13.45
N LEU A 140 8.92 -10.77 13.35
CA LEU A 140 8.21 -10.95 12.09
C LEU A 140 8.09 -9.64 11.29
N ALA A 141 7.84 -8.54 11.98
CA ALA A 141 7.78 -7.22 11.36
C ALA A 141 9.14 -6.79 10.80
N ARG A 142 10.23 -7.13 11.47
CA ARG A 142 11.61 -6.84 11.01
C ARG A 142 11.97 -7.67 9.81
N ASP A 143 11.71 -8.98 9.85
CA ASP A 143 12.00 -9.92 8.76
C ASP A 143 11.10 -9.70 7.54
N GLY A 144 9.89 -9.22 7.77
CA GLY A 144 8.90 -8.96 6.74
C GLY A 144 8.94 -7.55 6.14
N PHE A 145 9.87 -6.69 6.57
CA PHE A 145 10.03 -5.36 6.03
C PHE A 145 11.13 -5.30 4.97
N ASP A 146 10.82 -4.68 3.86
CA ASP A 146 11.77 -4.38 2.79
C ASP A 146 11.63 -2.90 2.41
N PRO A 147 12.73 -2.10 2.41
CA PRO A 147 12.67 -0.68 2.07
C PRO A 147 12.08 -0.39 0.69
N GLN A 148 12.26 -1.31 -0.27
CA GLN A 148 11.78 -1.17 -1.65
C GLN A 148 10.34 -1.70 -1.82
N TYR A 149 10.00 -2.80 -1.14
CA TYR A 149 8.72 -3.49 -1.29
C TYR A 149 7.75 -3.25 -0.12
N GLY A 150 8.19 -2.53 0.93
CA GLY A 150 7.39 -2.21 2.11
C GLY A 150 6.99 -3.45 2.90
N ALA A 151 5.70 -3.58 3.22
CA ALA A 151 5.15 -4.70 3.97
C ALA A 151 4.79 -5.94 3.12
N ARG A 152 5.08 -5.94 1.80
CA ARG A 152 4.72 -7.08 0.92
C ARG A 152 5.36 -8.40 1.34
N PRO A 153 6.67 -8.45 1.74
CA PRO A 153 7.29 -9.69 2.19
C PRO A 153 6.72 -10.20 3.52
N LEU A 154 6.10 -9.34 4.33
CA LEU A 154 5.53 -9.68 5.64
C LEU A 154 4.53 -10.84 5.56
N ARG A 155 3.75 -10.91 4.49
CA ARG A 155 2.83 -12.02 4.29
C ARG A 155 3.56 -13.36 4.21
N ARG A 156 4.70 -13.41 3.52
CA ARG A 156 5.54 -14.62 3.44
C ARG A 156 6.23 -14.90 4.77
N ALA A 157 6.74 -13.86 5.43
CA ALA A 157 7.35 -13.97 6.75
C ALA A 157 6.39 -14.57 7.79
N ILE A 158 5.11 -14.23 7.74
CA ILE A 158 4.08 -14.81 8.62
C ILE A 158 3.68 -16.22 8.16
N GLN A 159 3.55 -16.46 6.86
CA GLN A 159 3.15 -17.78 6.35
C GLN A 159 4.23 -18.83 6.55
N ASN A 160 5.51 -18.49 6.39
CA ASN A 160 6.61 -19.45 6.53
C ASN A 160 6.73 -20.05 7.95
N PRO A 161 6.80 -19.27 9.04
CA PRO A 161 6.81 -19.84 10.39
C PRO A 161 5.54 -20.64 10.73
N VAL A 162 4.38 -20.18 10.24
CA VAL A 162 3.10 -20.86 10.48
C VAL A 162 2.98 -22.14 9.65
N SER A 163 3.58 -22.19 8.45
CA SER A 163 3.50 -23.35 7.54
C SER A 163 4.65 -24.36 7.76
N TYR A 164 5.83 -23.89 8.20
CA TYR A 164 7.04 -24.71 8.38
C TYR A 164 7.41 -24.92 9.84
N THR A 165 6.42 -24.87 10.72
CA THR A 165 6.49 -25.48 12.04
C THR A 165 7.85 -25.49 12.75
N HIS A 166 8.11 -24.46 13.52
CA HIS A 166 8.45 -24.70 14.89
C HIS A 166 7.18 -24.50 15.76
N LEU A 167 6.04 -25.06 15.30
CA LEU A 167 4.94 -25.45 16.17
C LEU A 167 5.51 -26.54 17.09
N ARG A 168 6.16 -26.17 18.18
CA ARG A 168 6.18 -27.03 19.36
C ARG A 168 4.73 -27.05 19.82
N ALA A 169 3.99 -28.05 19.32
CA ALA A 169 2.77 -28.49 19.95
C ALA A 169 3.17 -28.94 21.34
N HIS A 170 3.03 -28.11 22.34
CA HIS A 170 2.93 -28.57 23.70
C HIS A 170 1.56 -29.25 23.78
N GLU A 171 1.52 -30.54 23.47
CA GLU A 171 0.49 -31.43 23.93
C GLU A 171 0.53 -31.40 25.44
N THR A 172 -0.27 -30.59 26.07
CA THR A 172 -0.68 -30.81 27.44
C THR A 172 -1.73 -31.89 27.37
N LEU A 173 -1.27 -33.14 27.44
CA LEU A 173 -2.11 -34.28 27.84
C LEU A 173 -2.74 -33.96 29.20
N ARG A 174 -4.06 -33.80 29.21
CA ARG A 174 -4.94 -34.03 30.35
C ARG A 174 -5.91 -35.11 30.02
#